data_362dbafbf31d0297790dec464f400d74
#
_entry.id   362dbafbf31d0297790dec464f400d74
#
_cell.length_a   1.000
_cell.length_b   1.000
_cell.length_c   1.000
_cell.angle_alpha   90.00
_cell.angle_beta   90.00
_cell.angle_gamma   90.00
#
_symmetry.space_group_name_H-M   'P 1'
#
loop_
_entity.id
_entity.type
_entity.pdbx_description
1 polymer ?
#
loop_
_entity_poly.entity_id
_entity_poly.type
_entity_poly.pdbx_seq_one_letter_code
_entity_poly.pdbx_strand_id
1 'polypeptide(L)'
;FCATTATIVSGAMAERTKFLSYCVYSGVISALVYPIEAHWIWGGGWLADMGFHDFAGSTAVHFVGGVTACLGAWMLGPRIGKYGKDGKARAIPGHNLTAMALGVFILWFCWFGFNGGSTVAMASDDAMVSAGLVCFNTNLAAALATVAALITSWVRYGKPDVSLTFNGALAGLVAITAGCDMVDPFGAAIIGIVAGVLCIFSVEFFDNVVKIDDPVGAVSVHCMNGMWGTIATGLFSTSEGLLYGHGFRFFGVQVLGVICVAAWVLVSMTVIFTIIKKTIGLRVTEKEEIDGLDIHEHGLTSAYSGFSISDPTYAEMSVNENTDLGEDDITMASEAKINAAVKVVKEEPLPAELDSGMHKVVMICLLYTSPSPRDRSLS
;
A
#
# COMPACT_ATOMS: atom_id res chain seq x y z
N PHE A 1 7.74 -9.19 11.76
CA PHE A 1 7.50 -9.63 10.37
C PHE A 1 6.08 -10.20 10.20
N CYS A 2 5.64 -11.14 11.04
CA CYS A 2 4.29 -11.72 11.00
C CYS A 2 3.18 -10.65 11.01
N ALA A 3 3.27 -9.67 11.92
CA ALA A 3 2.31 -8.57 11.99
C ALA A 3 2.29 -7.75 10.69
N THR A 4 3.46 -7.54 10.07
CA THR A 4 3.58 -6.86 8.77
C THR A 4 2.86 -7.64 7.68
N THR A 5 3.03 -8.97 7.62
CA THR A 5 2.35 -9.83 6.65
C THR A 5 0.82 -9.70 6.75
N ALA A 6 0.28 -9.75 7.97
CA ALA A 6 -1.16 -9.59 8.20
C ALA A 6 -1.67 -8.17 7.86
N THR A 7 -0.90 -7.13 8.20
CA THR A 7 -1.25 -5.73 7.96
C THR A 7 -1.30 -5.38 6.46
N ILE A 8 -0.41 -5.95 5.63
CA ILE A 8 -0.40 -5.71 4.17
C ILE A 8 -1.78 -5.99 3.56
N VAL A 9 -2.47 -7.02 4.04
CA VAL A 9 -3.77 -7.45 3.51
C VAL A 9 -4.84 -6.38 3.71
N SER A 10 -4.78 -5.64 4.82
CA SER A 10 -5.78 -4.61 5.16
C SER A 10 -5.88 -3.52 4.09
N GLY A 11 -4.76 -3.11 3.48
CA GLY A 11 -4.72 -2.06 2.48
C GLY A 11 -5.52 -2.39 1.23
N ALA A 12 -5.37 -3.60 0.68
CA ALA A 12 -6.11 -4.04 -0.50
C ALA A 12 -7.60 -4.29 -0.25
N MET A 13 -7.97 -4.52 1.00
CA MET A 13 -9.34 -4.80 1.41
C MET A 13 -10.02 -3.59 2.10
N ALA A 14 -9.35 -2.44 2.16
CA ALA A 14 -9.82 -1.24 2.85
C ALA A 14 -11.17 -0.74 2.34
N GLU A 15 -11.85 0.04 3.19
CA GLU A 15 -13.12 0.75 2.96
C GLU A 15 -14.37 -0.14 2.81
N ARG A 16 -14.23 -1.48 2.74
CA ARG A 16 -15.38 -2.38 2.54
C ARG A 16 -15.31 -3.70 3.33
N THR A 17 -14.26 -3.91 4.12
CA THR A 17 -14.08 -5.14 4.91
C THR A 17 -14.65 -4.97 6.31
N LYS A 18 -15.36 -5.98 6.81
CA LYS A 18 -15.77 -6.00 8.23
C LYS A 18 -14.56 -6.08 9.14
N PHE A 19 -14.51 -5.24 10.17
CA PHE A 19 -13.42 -5.21 11.14
C PHE A 19 -13.21 -6.56 11.85
N LEU A 20 -14.31 -7.21 12.24
CA LEU A 20 -14.24 -8.54 12.86
C LEU A 20 -13.56 -9.56 11.92
N SER A 21 -13.85 -9.50 10.63
CA SER A 21 -13.22 -10.39 9.63
C SER A 21 -11.74 -10.11 9.49
N TYR A 22 -11.33 -8.83 9.54
CA TYR A 22 -9.93 -8.44 9.61
C TYR A 22 -9.23 -9.06 10.83
N CYS A 23 -9.82 -8.95 12.03
CA CYS A 23 -9.27 -9.54 13.24
C CYS A 23 -9.09 -11.06 13.12
N VAL A 24 -10.10 -11.75 12.57
CA VAL A 24 -10.08 -13.22 12.44
C VAL A 24 -9.01 -13.66 11.44
N TYR A 25 -8.98 -13.10 10.23
CA TYR A 25 -7.97 -13.55 9.25
C TYR A 25 -6.54 -13.16 9.67
N SER A 26 -6.35 -12.00 10.31
CA SER A 26 -5.04 -11.60 10.85
C SER A 26 -4.55 -12.56 11.92
N GLY A 27 -5.47 -12.99 12.82
CA GLY A 27 -5.17 -14.02 13.84
C GLY A 27 -4.79 -15.35 13.21
N VAL A 28 -5.51 -15.80 12.17
CA VAL A 28 -5.22 -17.07 11.49
C VAL A 28 -3.93 -17.00 10.67
N ILE A 29 -3.68 -15.88 9.98
CA ILE A 29 -2.39 -15.66 9.30
C ILE A 29 -1.24 -15.79 10.31
N SER A 30 -1.37 -15.11 11.45
CA SER A 30 -0.31 -15.07 12.47
C SER A 30 -0.09 -16.40 13.18
N ALA A 31 -1.15 -17.19 13.38
CA ALA A 31 -1.08 -18.45 14.09
C ALA A 31 -0.75 -19.67 13.23
N LEU A 32 -1.09 -19.62 11.93
CA LEU A 32 -1.04 -20.80 11.07
C LEU A 32 -0.28 -20.53 9.75
N VAL A 33 -0.74 -19.56 8.94
CA VAL A 33 -0.23 -19.43 7.57
C VAL A 33 1.22 -18.99 7.54
N TYR A 34 1.52 -17.89 8.24
CA TYR A 34 2.85 -17.32 8.33
C TYR A 34 3.88 -18.24 9.02
N PRO A 35 3.62 -18.82 10.22
CA PRO A 35 4.62 -19.63 10.90
C PRO A 35 5.06 -20.86 10.10
N ILE A 36 4.17 -21.46 9.32
CA ILE A 36 4.48 -22.64 8.51
C ILE A 36 5.44 -22.28 7.37
N GLU A 37 5.15 -21.24 6.61
CA GLU A 37 6.00 -20.86 5.49
C GLU A 37 7.32 -20.20 5.96
N ALA A 38 7.27 -19.40 7.02
CA ALA A 38 8.46 -18.82 7.62
C ALA A 38 9.40 -19.90 8.17
N HIS A 39 8.86 -21.01 8.70
CA HIS A 39 9.67 -22.16 9.09
C HIS A 39 10.39 -22.79 7.87
N TRP A 40 9.73 -22.87 6.71
CA TRP A 40 10.40 -23.39 5.51
C TRP A 40 11.62 -22.56 5.11
N ILE A 41 11.58 -21.24 5.35
CA ILE A 41 12.58 -20.27 4.93
C ILE A 41 13.65 -20.02 6.01
N TRP A 42 13.21 -19.76 7.25
CA TRP A 42 14.08 -19.32 8.35
C TRP A 42 14.19 -20.29 9.52
N GLY A 43 13.27 -21.22 9.63
CA GLY A 43 13.19 -22.17 10.74
C GLY A 43 13.97 -23.47 10.52
N GLY A 44 14.88 -23.55 9.55
CA GLY A 44 15.55 -24.78 9.19
C GLY A 44 14.67 -25.78 8.45
N GLY A 45 13.67 -25.29 7.74
CA GLY A 45 12.79 -26.12 6.91
C GLY A 45 13.39 -26.40 5.53
N TRP A 46 12.65 -27.14 4.72
CA TRP A 46 13.09 -27.72 3.45
C TRP A 46 13.55 -26.71 2.39
N LEU A 47 13.01 -25.48 2.37
CA LEU A 47 13.49 -24.43 1.47
C LEU A 47 14.88 -23.95 1.88
N ALA A 48 15.11 -23.76 3.19
CA ALA A 48 16.43 -23.41 3.72
C ALA A 48 17.46 -24.50 3.39
N ASP A 49 17.09 -25.78 3.56
CA ASP A 49 17.96 -26.92 3.23
C ASP A 49 18.31 -26.98 1.73
N MET A 50 17.43 -26.50 0.85
CA MET A 50 17.71 -26.37 -0.59
C MET A 50 18.62 -25.20 -0.95
N GLY A 51 18.85 -24.25 -0.02
CA GLY A 51 19.60 -23.03 -0.21
C GLY A 51 18.75 -21.85 -0.67
N PHE A 52 17.43 -21.84 -0.38
CA PHE A 52 16.60 -20.66 -0.59
C PHE A 52 17.04 -19.54 0.34
N HIS A 53 17.18 -18.34 -0.19
CA HIS A 53 17.60 -17.17 0.55
C HIS A 53 16.57 -16.06 0.48
N ASP A 54 16.14 -15.57 1.64
CA ASP A 54 15.32 -14.38 1.82
C ASP A 54 15.77 -13.71 3.11
N PHE A 55 16.62 -12.68 3.00
CA PHE A 55 17.26 -12.08 4.16
C PHE A 55 16.29 -11.50 5.18
N ALA A 56 15.36 -10.68 4.70
CA ALA A 56 14.44 -9.99 5.60
C ALA A 56 12.96 -10.08 5.18
N GLY A 57 12.61 -10.81 4.11
CA GLY A 57 11.22 -11.19 3.84
C GLY A 57 10.58 -10.60 2.61
N SER A 58 11.30 -10.42 1.48
CA SER A 58 10.59 -10.14 0.21
C SER A 58 9.54 -11.20 -0.09
N THR A 59 9.85 -12.50 0.12
CA THR A 59 8.89 -13.60 0.00
C THR A 59 8.14 -13.82 1.31
N ALA A 60 8.84 -14.12 2.41
CA ALA A 60 8.23 -14.56 3.65
C ALA A 60 7.27 -13.53 4.28
N VAL A 61 7.44 -12.26 4.00
CA VAL A 61 6.59 -11.20 4.56
C VAL A 61 5.74 -10.55 3.46
N HIS A 62 6.42 -9.96 2.48
CA HIS A 62 5.76 -9.08 1.51
C HIS A 62 4.99 -9.85 0.46
N PHE A 63 5.58 -10.88 -0.11
CA PHE A 63 4.90 -11.69 -1.12
C PHE A 63 3.72 -12.47 -0.51
N VAL A 64 3.90 -13.07 0.67
CA VAL A 64 2.81 -13.73 1.41
C VAL A 64 1.65 -12.78 1.69
N GLY A 65 1.95 -11.60 2.25
CA GLY A 65 0.96 -10.56 2.47
C GLY A 65 0.31 -10.07 1.18
N GLY A 66 1.10 -9.87 0.13
CA GLY A 66 0.64 -9.40 -1.17
C GLY A 66 -0.24 -10.39 -1.93
N VAL A 67 0.09 -11.69 -1.91
CA VAL A 67 -0.76 -12.76 -2.48
C VAL A 67 -2.07 -12.86 -1.72
N THR A 68 -2.01 -12.81 -0.38
CA THR A 68 -3.20 -12.80 0.47
C THR A 68 -4.08 -11.58 0.19
N ALA A 69 -3.47 -10.40 0.04
CA ALA A 69 -4.14 -9.15 -0.30
C ALA A 69 -4.85 -9.23 -1.66
N CYS A 70 -4.18 -9.77 -2.68
CA CYS A 70 -4.73 -9.98 -4.02
C CYS A 70 -5.96 -10.91 -3.98
N LEU A 71 -5.84 -12.06 -3.31
CA LEU A 71 -6.92 -13.02 -3.14
C LEU A 71 -8.08 -12.42 -2.33
N GLY A 72 -7.78 -11.72 -1.24
CA GLY A 72 -8.78 -11.07 -0.38
C GLY A 72 -9.56 -10.01 -1.14
N ALA A 73 -8.89 -9.12 -1.86
CA ALA A 73 -9.52 -8.08 -2.69
C ALA A 73 -10.40 -8.69 -3.79
N TRP A 74 -9.94 -9.77 -4.44
CA TRP A 74 -10.72 -10.50 -5.43
C TRP A 74 -12.00 -11.13 -4.84
N MET A 75 -11.90 -11.81 -3.69
CA MET A 75 -13.05 -12.46 -3.04
C MET A 75 -14.05 -11.48 -2.44
N LEU A 76 -13.57 -10.30 -2.03
CA LEU A 76 -14.37 -9.21 -1.47
C LEU A 76 -15.14 -8.47 -2.55
N GLY A 77 -14.54 -8.32 -3.72
CA GLY A 77 -15.04 -7.51 -4.83
C GLY A 77 -14.60 -6.04 -4.75
N PRO A 78 -14.82 -5.28 -5.83
CA PRO A 78 -14.43 -3.87 -5.89
C PRO A 78 -15.30 -2.98 -5.00
N ARG A 79 -14.79 -1.80 -4.62
CA ARG A 79 -15.56 -0.74 -3.96
C ARG A 79 -16.70 -0.27 -4.86
N ILE A 80 -17.77 0.22 -4.25
CA ILE A 80 -18.89 0.83 -4.96
C ILE A 80 -18.35 1.99 -5.81
N GLY A 81 -18.71 1.99 -7.09
CA GLY A 81 -18.27 3.02 -8.03
C GLY A 81 -16.87 2.88 -8.63
N LYS A 82 -16.07 1.90 -8.21
CA LYS A 82 -14.71 1.67 -8.77
C LYS A 82 -14.73 1.38 -10.28
N TYR A 83 -15.71 0.64 -10.75
CA TYR A 83 -15.87 0.35 -12.18
C TYR A 83 -17.18 0.92 -12.72
N GLY A 84 -17.09 1.65 -13.83
CA GLY A 84 -18.26 2.19 -14.51
C GLY A 84 -19.11 1.11 -15.21
N LYS A 85 -20.28 1.49 -15.69
CA LYS A 85 -21.15 0.62 -16.52
C LYS A 85 -20.43 0.16 -17.82
N ASP A 86 -19.47 0.95 -18.29
CA ASP A 86 -18.58 0.64 -19.42
C ASP A 86 -17.43 -0.32 -19.03
N GLY A 87 -17.35 -0.71 -17.79
CA GLY A 87 -16.30 -1.59 -17.23
C GLY A 87 -14.93 -0.92 -17.08
N LYS A 88 -14.83 0.41 -17.25
CA LYS A 88 -13.57 1.14 -17.02
C LYS A 88 -13.34 1.40 -15.55
N ALA A 89 -12.08 1.28 -15.13
CA ALA A 89 -11.67 1.65 -13.79
C ALA A 89 -11.78 3.18 -13.61
N ARG A 90 -12.28 3.59 -12.46
CA ARG A 90 -12.33 4.99 -12.02
C ARG A 90 -11.33 5.19 -10.90
N ALA A 91 -10.64 6.34 -10.90
CA ALA A 91 -9.76 6.69 -9.81
C ALA A 91 -10.58 7.05 -8.57
N ILE A 92 -10.27 6.42 -7.45
CA ILE A 92 -10.77 6.80 -6.13
C ILE A 92 -9.56 7.35 -5.37
N PRO A 93 -9.32 8.68 -5.35
CA PRO A 93 -8.14 9.27 -4.75
C PRO A 93 -8.16 9.10 -3.22
N GLY A 94 -6.97 8.97 -2.63
CA GLY A 94 -6.81 9.02 -1.19
C GLY A 94 -7.17 10.42 -0.64
N HIS A 95 -7.68 10.46 0.59
CA HIS A 95 -8.16 11.69 1.22
C HIS A 95 -7.03 12.65 1.65
N ASN A 96 -5.78 12.18 1.84
CA ASN A 96 -4.69 13.01 2.36
C ASN A 96 -3.30 12.54 1.90
N LEU A 97 -2.76 13.19 0.85
CA LEU A 97 -1.43 12.88 0.33
C LEU A 97 -0.30 13.25 1.31
N THR A 98 -0.48 14.27 2.16
CA THR A 98 0.51 14.64 3.17
C THR A 98 0.63 13.56 4.25
N ALA A 99 -0.49 13.00 4.70
CA ALA A 99 -0.48 11.88 5.63
C ALA A 99 0.14 10.63 4.99
N MET A 100 -0.12 10.38 3.69
CA MET A 100 0.53 9.31 2.94
C MET A 100 2.05 9.51 2.87
N ALA A 101 2.52 10.72 2.59
CA ALA A 101 3.95 11.05 2.57
C ALA A 101 4.61 10.79 3.93
N LEU A 102 3.97 11.21 5.02
CA LEU A 102 4.44 10.94 6.37
C LEU A 102 4.50 9.43 6.65
N GLY A 103 3.48 8.68 6.25
CA GLY A 103 3.46 7.22 6.39
C GLY A 103 4.62 6.55 5.64
N VAL A 104 4.88 6.95 4.40
CA VAL A 104 6.00 6.43 3.60
C VAL A 104 7.35 6.80 4.22
N PHE A 105 7.50 8.03 4.72
CA PHE A 105 8.71 8.45 5.43
C PHE A 105 8.98 7.58 6.67
N ILE A 106 7.96 7.34 7.48
CA ILE A 106 8.06 6.48 8.67
C ILE A 106 8.43 5.05 8.27
N LEU A 107 7.78 4.49 7.24
CA LEU A 107 8.07 3.15 6.75
C LEU A 107 9.50 3.04 6.20
N TRP A 108 9.96 4.03 5.43
CA TRP A 108 11.33 4.03 4.91
C TRP A 108 12.36 4.10 6.04
N PHE A 109 12.16 5.02 6.99
CA PHE A 109 13.03 5.12 8.15
C PHE A 109 13.07 3.83 8.96
N CYS A 110 11.90 3.24 9.26
CA CYS A 110 11.82 1.97 9.99
C CYS A 110 12.39 0.78 9.19
N TRP A 111 12.53 0.90 7.87
CA TRP A 111 13.11 -0.17 7.05
C TRP A 111 14.59 -0.38 7.29
N PHE A 112 15.31 0.62 7.76
CA PHE A 112 16.67 0.42 8.28
C PHE A 112 16.68 -0.53 9.48
N GLY A 113 15.66 -0.49 10.34
CA GLY A 113 15.44 -1.48 11.37
C GLY A 113 14.97 -2.82 10.83
N PHE A 114 14.08 -2.80 9.83
CA PHE A 114 13.54 -4.02 9.20
C PHE A 114 14.65 -4.85 8.53
N ASN A 115 15.44 -4.26 7.65
CA ASN A 115 16.54 -4.94 6.96
C ASN A 115 17.82 -4.94 7.79
N GLY A 116 18.29 -3.79 8.28
CA GLY A 116 19.52 -3.71 9.09
C GLY A 116 19.44 -4.51 10.38
N GLY A 117 18.26 -4.49 11.05
CA GLY A 117 18.04 -5.32 12.23
C GLY A 117 18.01 -6.83 11.97
N SER A 118 17.77 -7.24 10.73
CA SER A 118 17.79 -8.67 10.33
C SER A 118 19.18 -9.28 10.31
N THR A 119 20.24 -8.50 10.46
CA THR A 119 21.60 -9.03 10.73
C THR A 119 21.69 -9.78 12.06
N VAL A 120 20.74 -9.51 12.99
CA VAL A 120 20.61 -10.10 14.34
C VAL A 120 21.88 -10.04 15.20
N ALA A 121 22.94 -9.39 14.73
CA ALA A 121 24.20 -9.25 15.44
C ALA A 121 24.89 -7.93 15.08
N MET A 122 25.38 -7.21 16.09
CA MET A 122 26.13 -5.95 15.96
C MET A 122 27.40 -5.95 16.81
N ALA A 123 27.83 -7.13 17.29
CA ALA A 123 28.90 -7.24 18.28
C ALA A 123 30.30 -7.39 17.67
N SER A 124 30.43 -7.40 16.34
CA SER A 124 31.74 -7.49 15.65
C SER A 124 31.83 -6.48 14.51
N ASP A 125 33.06 -6.14 14.10
CA ASP A 125 33.29 -5.23 12.98
C ASP A 125 32.66 -5.76 11.68
N ASP A 126 32.75 -7.06 11.42
CA ASP A 126 32.14 -7.70 10.25
C ASP A 126 30.60 -7.57 10.27
N ALA A 127 29.97 -7.77 11.44
CA ALA A 127 28.52 -7.61 11.57
C ALA A 127 28.08 -6.16 11.36
N MET A 128 28.87 -5.19 11.85
CA MET A 128 28.59 -3.76 11.62
C MET A 128 28.76 -3.37 10.16
N VAL A 129 29.80 -3.89 9.49
CA VAL A 129 30.02 -3.66 8.05
C VAL A 129 28.87 -4.28 7.23
N SER A 130 28.45 -5.50 7.55
CA SER A 130 27.30 -6.15 6.90
C SER A 130 26.03 -5.35 7.07
N ALA A 131 25.70 -4.93 8.29
CA ALA A 131 24.53 -4.08 8.54
C ALA A 131 24.60 -2.74 7.81
N GLY A 132 25.80 -2.15 7.71
CA GLY A 132 26.04 -0.93 6.93
C GLY A 132 25.73 -1.12 5.45
N LEU A 133 26.20 -2.22 4.84
CA LEU A 133 25.93 -2.59 3.46
C LEU A 133 24.42 -2.83 3.24
N VAL A 134 23.77 -3.56 4.11
CA VAL A 134 22.33 -3.82 4.09
C VAL A 134 21.53 -2.50 4.10
N CYS A 135 21.87 -1.58 5.00
CA CYS A 135 21.23 -0.27 5.07
C CYS A 135 21.50 0.57 3.82
N PHE A 136 22.72 0.54 3.29
CA PHE A 136 23.09 1.25 2.08
C PHE A 136 22.30 0.74 0.86
N ASN A 137 22.31 -0.58 0.62
CA ASN A 137 21.57 -1.20 -0.48
C ASN A 137 20.06 -0.95 -0.37
N THR A 138 19.51 -1.02 0.85
CA THR A 138 18.11 -0.72 1.13
C THR A 138 17.75 0.71 0.71
N ASN A 139 18.55 1.68 1.15
CA ASN A 139 18.32 3.09 0.81
C ASN A 139 18.49 3.37 -0.69
N LEU A 140 19.51 2.79 -1.30
CA LEU A 140 19.81 2.98 -2.73
C LEU A 140 18.66 2.44 -3.61
N ALA A 141 18.20 1.23 -3.34
CA ALA A 141 17.09 0.63 -4.09
C ALA A 141 15.79 1.43 -3.92
N ALA A 142 15.48 1.87 -2.71
CA ALA A 142 14.30 2.71 -2.45
C ALA A 142 14.35 4.05 -3.18
N ALA A 143 15.49 4.74 -3.12
CA ALA A 143 15.68 6.03 -3.78
C ALA A 143 15.54 5.93 -5.31
N LEU A 144 16.20 4.93 -5.91
CA LEU A 144 16.14 4.72 -7.36
C LEU A 144 14.76 4.23 -7.83
N ALA A 145 14.07 3.41 -7.02
CA ALA A 145 12.70 3.01 -7.31
C ALA A 145 11.73 4.21 -7.27
N THR A 146 11.91 5.11 -6.32
CA THR A 146 11.15 6.36 -6.24
C THR A 146 11.30 7.19 -7.51
N VAL A 147 12.54 7.41 -7.94
CA VAL A 147 12.86 8.19 -9.16
C VAL A 147 12.33 7.46 -10.40
N ALA A 148 12.50 6.14 -10.49
CA ALA A 148 11.99 5.35 -11.60
C ALA A 148 10.46 5.39 -11.70
N ALA A 149 9.75 5.27 -10.58
CA ALA A 149 8.29 5.40 -10.54
C ALA A 149 7.82 6.80 -10.91
N LEU A 150 8.48 7.84 -10.41
CA LEU A 150 8.20 9.24 -10.77
C LEU A 150 8.35 9.47 -12.28
N ILE A 151 9.47 9.05 -12.86
CA ILE A 151 9.73 9.21 -14.30
C ILE A 151 8.72 8.38 -15.12
N THR A 152 8.47 7.13 -14.72
CA THR A 152 7.55 6.23 -15.42
C THR A 152 6.13 6.79 -15.42
N SER A 153 5.63 7.25 -14.27
CA SER A 153 4.30 7.87 -14.16
C SER A 153 4.24 9.17 -14.97
N TRP A 154 5.31 9.98 -14.95
CA TRP A 154 5.37 11.22 -15.75
C TRP A 154 5.29 10.94 -17.24
N VAL A 155 6.09 10.02 -17.74
CA VAL A 155 6.08 9.64 -19.18
C VAL A 155 4.73 9.03 -19.55
N ARG A 156 4.15 8.23 -18.66
CA ARG A 156 2.90 7.50 -18.92
C ARG A 156 1.65 8.39 -18.91
N TYR A 157 1.58 9.33 -17.96
CA TYR A 157 0.37 10.14 -17.70
C TYR A 157 0.55 11.62 -18.06
N GLY A 158 1.72 12.02 -18.55
CA GLY A 158 2.04 13.42 -18.87
C GLY A 158 2.36 14.30 -17.66
N LYS A 159 2.11 13.83 -16.44
CA LYS A 159 2.45 14.47 -15.17
C LYS A 159 2.89 13.39 -14.17
N PRO A 160 3.85 13.71 -13.26
CA PRO A 160 4.24 12.77 -12.22
C PRO A 160 3.09 12.59 -11.21
N ASP A 161 2.77 11.33 -10.92
CA ASP A 161 1.78 11.01 -9.88
C ASP A 161 2.47 10.84 -8.54
N VAL A 162 2.00 11.58 -7.54
CA VAL A 162 2.62 11.62 -6.20
C VAL A 162 2.37 10.30 -5.45
N SER A 163 1.16 9.75 -5.52
CA SER A 163 0.82 8.51 -4.80
C SER A 163 1.55 7.30 -5.39
N LEU A 164 1.63 7.23 -6.71
CA LEU A 164 2.41 6.19 -7.39
C LEU A 164 3.91 6.34 -7.15
N THR A 165 4.42 7.56 -7.04
CA THR A 165 5.83 7.81 -6.66
C THR A 165 6.12 7.28 -5.25
N PHE A 166 5.22 7.50 -4.29
CA PHE A 166 5.34 6.95 -2.95
C PHE A 166 5.26 5.42 -2.93
N ASN A 167 4.37 4.84 -3.70
CA ASN A 167 4.32 3.37 -3.87
C ASN A 167 5.61 2.83 -4.51
N GLY A 168 6.23 3.59 -5.42
CA GLY A 168 7.54 3.26 -5.98
C GLY A 168 8.63 3.14 -4.91
N ALA A 169 8.65 4.06 -3.94
CA ALA A 169 9.59 3.99 -2.82
C ALA A 169 9.43 2.68 -2.02
N LEU A 170 8.18 2.36 -1.66
CA LEU A 170 7.87 1.12 -0.94
C LEU A 170 8.18 -0.12 -1.78
N ALA A 171 7.92 -0.09 -3.08
CA ALA A 171 8.24 -1.18 -4.00
C ALA A 171 9.75 -1.48 -4.04
N GLY A 172 10.58 -0.44 -4.05
CA GLY A 172 12.04 -0.57 -3.97
C GLY A 172 12.50 -1.18 -2.66
N LEU A 173 11.92 -0.73 -1.53
CA LEU A 173 12.17 -1.29 -0.21
C LEU A 173 11.81 -2.77 -0.14
N VAL A 174 10.64 -3.14 -0.65
CA VAL A 174 10.17 -4.53 -0.71
C VAL A 174 11.08 -5.40 -1.57
N ALA A 175 11.44 -4.92 -2.76
CA ALA A 175 12.23 -5.69 -3.71
C ALA A 175 13.66 -5.97 -3.22
N ILE A 176 14.29 -5.04 -2.50
CA ILE A 176 15.67 -5.24 -2.03
C ILE A 176 15.75 -6.14 -0.78
N THR A 177 14.63 -6.34 -0.09
CA THR A 177 14.56 -6.97 1.23
C THR A 177 15.07 -8.42 1.25
N ALA A 178 14.94 -9.19 0.15
CA ALA A 178 15.46 -10.57 0.09
C ALA A 178 16.97 -10.66 -0.08
N GLY A 179 17.58 -9.71 -0.79
CA GLY A 179 18.98 -9.83 -1.20
C GLY A 179 19.87 -8.68 -0.75
N CYS A 180 19.41 -7.81 0.14
CA CYS A 180 20.16 -6.62 0.56
C CYS A 180 21.53 -6.92 1.16
N ASP A 181 21.76 -8.13 1.67
CA ASP A 181 23.01 -8.64 2.21
C ASP A 181 23.92 -9.32 1.18
N MET A 182 23.35 -9.80 0.06
CA MET A 182 24.05 -10.61 -0.94
C MET A 182 24.34 -9.87 -2.26
N VAL A 183 23.73 -8.71 -2.49
CA VAL A 183 23.95 -7.94 -3.73
C VAL A 183 24.92 -6.79 -3.49
N ASP A 184 25.63 -6.42 -4.54
CA ASP A 184 26.43 -5.20 -4.53
C ASP A 184 25.56 -3.95 -4.82
N PRO A 185 26.08 -2.74 -4.67
CA PRO A 185 25.33 -1.51 -4.95
C PRO A 185 24.80 -1.42 -6.38
N PHE A 186 25.46 -2.01 -7.37
CA PHE A 186 25.02 -2.01 -8.75
C PHE A 186 23.78 -2.91 -8.91
N GLY A 187 23.79 -4.11 -8.33
CA GLY A 187 22.63 -5.00 -8.27
C GLY A 187 21.45 -4.35 -7.55
N ALA A 188 21.71 -3.72 -6.38
CA ALA A 188 20.69 -3.01 -5.63
C ALA A 188 20.04 -1.86 -6.44
N ALA A 189 20.85 -1.12 -7.21
CA ALA A 189 20.36 -0.06 -8.08
C ALA A 189 19.40 -0.58 -9.16
N ILE A 190 19.77 -1.67 -9.84
CA ILE A 190 18.93 -2.29 -10.88
C ILE A 190 17.64 -2.85 -10.27
N ILE A 191 17.74 -3.53 -9.13
CA ILE A 191 16.58 -4.07 -8.41
C ILE A 191 15.58 -2.96 -8.11
N GLY A 192 16.05 -1.81 -7.60
CA GLY A 192 15.22 -0.65 -7.31
C GLY A 192 14.59 -0.03 -8.55
N ILE A 193 15.36 0.23 -9.60
CA ILE A 193 14.84 0.81 -10.85
C ILE A 193 13.72 -0.06 -11.44
N VAL A 194 13.95 -1.37 -11.53
CA VAL A 194 12.95 -2.32 -12.04
C VAL A 194 11.72 -2.34 -11.15
N ALA A 195 11.89 -2.31 -9.82
CA ALA A 195 10.78 -2.29 -8.88
C ALA A 195 9.88 -1.06 -9.06
N GLY A 196 10.46 0.13 -9.24
CA GLY A 196 9.70 1.36 -9.48
C GLY A 196 8.88 1.30 -10.76
N VAL A 197 9.46 0.82 -11.85
CA VAL A 197 8.77 0.63 -13.14
C VAL A 197 7.68 -0.45 -13.01
N LEU A 198 8.02 -1.60 -12.45
CA LEU A 198 7.10 -2.73 -12.25
C LEU A 198 5.89 -2.33 -11.41
N CYS A 199 6.06 -1.50 -10.38
CA CYS A 199 4.98 -1.01 -9.53
C CYS A 199 3.91 -0.28 -10.36
N ILE A 200 4.30 0.64 -11.24
CA ILE A 200 3.37 1.42 -12.07
C ILE A 200 2.56 0.50 -13.00
N PHE A 201 3.26 -0.35 -13.75
CA PHE A 201 2.58 -1.26 -14.68
C PHE A 201 1.72 -2.31 -13.97
N SER A 202 2.11 -2.72 -12.76
CA SER A 202 1.32 -3.65 -11.96
C SER A 202 0.00 -3.02 -11.48
N VAL A 203 0.03 -1.75 -11.04
CA VAL A 203 -1.21 -1.04 -10.68
C VAL A 203 -2.16 -0.98 -11.87
N GLU A 204 -1.65 -0.57 -13.04
CA GLU A 204 -2.48 -0.54 -14.27
C GLU A 204 -3.02 -1.93 -14.64
N PHE A 205 -2.21 -2.97 -14.49
CA PHE A 205 -2.60 -4.33 -14.82
C PHE A 205 -3.72 -4.83 -13.92
N PHE A 206 -3.59 -4.66 -12.59
CA PHE A 206 -4.63 -5.10 -11.66
C PHE A 206 -5.91 -4.27 -11.82
N ASP A 207 -5.82 -2.96 -11.98
CA ASP A 207 -6.98 -2.10 -12.15
C ASP A 207 -7.72 -2.33 -13.48
N ASN A 208 -7.01 -2.41 -14.60
CA ASN A 208 -7.63 -2.36 -15.92
C ASN A 208 -7.83 -3.73 -16.55
N VAL A 209 -6.93 -4.70 -16.28
CA VAL A 209 -6.95 -6.02 -16.92
C VAL A 209 -7.60 -7.05 -16.01
N VAL A 210 -7.06 -7.23 -14.81
CA VAL A 210 -7.56 -8.22 -13.84
C VAL A 210 -8.83 -7.74 -13.15
N LYS A 211 -9.00 -6.42 -13.03
CA LYS A 211 -10.12 -5.75 -12.35
C LYS A 211 -10.24 -6.13 -10.88
N ILE A 212 -9.12 -6.12 -10.19
CA ILE A 212 -9.03 -6.23 -8.74
C ILE A 212 -8.83 -4.82 -8.18
N ASP A 213 -9.78 -4.36 -7.37
CA ASP A 213 -9.70 -3.07 -6.70
C ASP A 213 -8.77 -3.15 -5.48
N ASP A 214 -7.62 -2.52 -5.60
CA ASP A 214 -6.62 -2.39 -4.55
C ASP A 214 -6.46 -0.90 -4.18
N PRO A 215 -7.10 -0.43 -3.10
CA PRO A 215 -7.16 0.99 -2.76
C PRO A 215 -5.82 1.68 -2.59
N VAL A 216 -4.81 0.95 -2.14
CA VAL A 216 -3.49 1.53 -1.79
C VAL A 216 -2.34 1.00 -2.64
N GLY A 217 -2.60 0.09 -3.57
CA GLY A 217 -1.56 -0.53 -4.39
C GLY A 217 -0.75 -1.61 -3.65
N ALA A 218 -1.31 -2.21 -2.59
CA ALA A 218 -0.63 -3.22 -1.78
C ALA A 218 -0.23 -4.46 -2.60
N VAL A 219 -1.07 -4.89 -3.55
CA VAL A 219 -0.77 -6.02 -4.44
C VAL A 219 0.44 -5.69 -5.32
N SER A 220 0.47 -4.51 -5.91
CA SER A 220 1.57 -4.08 -6.78
C SER A 220 2.88 -3.90 -6.02
N VAL A 221 2.82 -3.30 -4.83
CA VAL A 221 3.98 -3.07 -3.97
C VAL A 221 4.49 -4.38 -3.38
N HIS A 222 3.62 -5.21 -2.80
CA HIS A 222 4.07 -6.34 -1.99
C HIS A 222 4.05 -7.68 -2.74
N CYS A 223 3.03 -7.98 -3.56
CA CYS A 223 2.99 -9.22 -4.32
C CYS A 223 4.00 -9.19 -5.47
N MET A 224 3.89 -8.21 -6.35
CA MET A 224 4.72 -8.16 -7.56
C MET A 224 6.17 -7.84 -7.24
N ASN A 225 6.42 -6.90 -6.34
CA ASN A 225 7.80 -6.54 -6.00
C ASN A 225 8.44 -7.46 -4.94
N GLY A 226 7.65 -8.14 -4.12
CA GLY A 226 8.16 -9.23 -3.28
C GLY A 226 8.64 -10.43 -4.11
N MET A 227 7.85 -10.83 -5.10
CA MET A 227 8.25 -11.83 -6.09
C MET A 227 9.51 -11.40 -6.86
N TRP A 228 9.51 -10.16 -7.39
CA TRP A 228 10.65 -9.62 -8.11
C TRP A 228 11.92 -9.63 -7.26
N GLY A 229 11.86 -9.15 -6.01
CA GLY A 229 13.02 -9.07 -5.12
C GLY A 229 13.67 -10.43 -4.87
N THR A 230 12.87 -11.45 -4.62
CA THR A 230 13.39 -12.81 -4.41
C THR A 230 14.01 -13.39 -5.68
N ILE A 231 13.36 -13.22 -6.84
CA ILE A 231 13.91 -13.65 -8.13
C ILE A 231 15.18 -12.86 -8.45
N ALA A 232 15.19 -11.56 -8.19
CA ALA A 232 16.35 -10.69 -8.41
C ALA A 232 17.55 -11.06 -7.52
N THR A 233 17.33 -11.54 -6.29
CA THR A 233 18.39 -12.09 -5.46
C THR A 233 19.08 -13.26 -6.15
N GLY A 234 18.31 -14.15 -6.79
CA GLY A 234 18.85 -15.25 -7.59
C GLY A 234 19.63 -14.81 -8.83
N LEU A 235 19.36 -13.59 -9.34
CA LEU A 235 20.08 -13.01 -10.47
C LEU A 235 21.33 -12.26 -10.04
N PHE A 236 21.22 -11.41 -9.00
CA PHE A 236 22.21 -10.37 -8.65
C PHE A 236 23.04 -10.69 -7.41
N SER A 237 22.87 -11.84 -6.75
CA SER A 237 23.77 -12.24 -5.68
C SER A 237 25.21 -12.32 -6.19
N THR A 238 26.14 -11.67 -5.49
CA THR A 238 27.56 -11.65 -5.86
C THR A 238 28.23 -13.00 -5.67
N SER A 239 27.72 -13.83 -4.74
CA SER A 239 28.29 -15.13 -4.39
C SER A 239 27.64 -16.31 -5.09
N GLU A 240 26.35 -16.21 -5.51
CA GLU A 240 25.58 -17.33 -6.04
C GLU A 240 24.72 -16.96 -7.26
N GLY A 241 24.69 -15.68 -7.63
CA GLY A 241 23.80 -15.14 -8.64
C GLY A 241 24.12 -15.59 -10.07
N LEU A 242 23.05 -15.78 -10.85
CA LEU A 242 23.15 -16.20 -12.25
C LEU A 242 23.99 -15.21 -13.10
N LEU A 243 23.80 -13.91 -12.91
CA LEU A 243 24.49 -12.88 -13.70
C LEU A 243 25.95 -12.70 -13.30
N TYR A 244 26.37 -13.22 -12.15
CA TYR A 244 27.76 -13.26 -11.70
C TYR A 244 28.46 -14.58 -12.06
N GLY A 245 27.82 -15.44 -12.85
CA GLY A 245 28.44 -16.64 -13.41
C GLY A 245 28.37 -17.88 -12.53
N HIS A 246 27.55 -17.88 -11.48
CA HIS A 246 27.46 -19.02 -10.54
C HIS A 246 26.44 -20.10 -10.97
N GLY A 247 25.86 -19.98 -12.19
CA GLY A 247 24.97 -20.99 -12.76
C GLY A 247 23.52 -20.86 -12.30
N PHE A 248 22.68 -21.79 -12.75
CA PHE A 248 21.22 -21.68 -12.60
C PHE A 248 20.66 -22.22 -11.28
N ARG A 249 21.47 -22.91 -10.46
CA ARG A 249 20.95 -23.63 -9.28
C ARG A 249 20.28 -22.67 -8.28
N PHE A 250 20.98 -21.64 -7.83
CA PHE A 250 20.47 -20.70 -6.85
C PHE A 250 19.25 -19.95 -7.39
N PHE A 251 19.34 -19.43 -8.63
CA PHE A 251 18.19 -18.80 -9.30
C PHE A 251 16.97 -19.74 -9.36
N GLY A 252 17.17 -21.02 -9.71
CA GLY A 252 16.09 -22.01 -9.77
C GLY A 252 15.44 -22.26 -8.40
N VAL A 253 16.25 -22.29 -7.33
CA VAL A 253 15.74 -22.44 -5.95
C VAL A 253 14.90 -21.22 -5.53
N GLN A 254 15.33 -20.00 -5.86
CA GLN A 254 14.57 -18.79 -5.59
C GLN A 254 13.21 -18.79 -6.31
N VAL A 255 13.18 -19.15 -7.57
CA VAL A 255 11.92 -19.29 -8.34
C VAL A 255 11.03 -20.38 -7.75
N LEU A 256 11.58 -21.53 -7.41
CA LEU A 256 10.84 -22.64 -6.78
C LEU A 256 10.22 -22.22 -5.45
N GLY A 257 10.99 -21.53 -4.60
CA GLY A 257 10.51 -21.05 -3.31
C GLY A 257 9.31 -20.10 -3.46
N VAL A 258 9.42 -19.14 -4.37
CA VAL A 258 8.30 -18.22 -4.69
C VAL A 258 7.04 -18.99 -5.12
N ILE A 259 7.17 -19.98 -6.01
CA ILE A 259 6.04 -20.79 -6.48
C ILE A 259 5.42 -21.60 -5.34
N CYS A 260 6.23 -22.23 -4.51
CA CYS A 260 5.73 -23.06 -3.40
C CYS A 260 5.05 -22.22 -2.31
N VAL A 261 5.62 -21.06 -1.98
CA VAL A 261 5.00 -20.14 -1.03
C VAL A 261 3.70 -19.56 -1.61
N ALA A 262 3.65 -19.19 -2.89
CA ALA A 262 2.42 -18.76 -3.54
C ALA A 262 1.33 -19.84 -3.46
N ALA A 263 1.67 -21.09 -3.79
CA ALA A 263 0.73 -22.21 -3.74
C ALA A 263 0.18 -22.42 -2.32
N TRP A 264 1.06 -22.40 -1.31
CA TRP A 264 0.66 -22.52 0.10
C TRP A 264 -0.31 -21.43 0.52
N VAL A 265 0.03 -20.16 0.22
CA VAL A 265 -0.80 -19.01 0.59
C VAL A 265 -2.13 -19.02 -0.14
N LEU A 266 -2.13 -19.29 -1.45
CA LEU A 266 -3.37 -19.35 -2.24
C LEU A 266 -4.32 -20.43 -1.70
N VAL A 267 -3.82 -21.63 -1.44
CA VAL A 267 -4.65 -22.72 -0.92
C VAL A 267 -5.17 -22.42 0.47
N SER A 268 -4.29 -22.08 1.41
CA SER A 268 -4.67 -21.83 2.80
C SER A 268 -5.62 -20.65 2.93
N MET A 269 -5.32 -19.52 2.29
CA MET A 269 -6.13 -18.31 2.39
C MET A 269 -7.46 -18.42 1.62
N THR A 270 -7.52 -19.20 0.53
CA THR A 270 -8.81 -19.49 -0.12
C THR A 270 -9.75 -20.21 0.83
N VAL A 271 -9.25 -21.20 1.57
CA VAL A 271 -10.04 -21.91 2.58
C VAL A 271 -10.49 -20.95 3.69
N ILE A 272 -9.55 -20.18 4.25
CA ILE A 272 -9.81 -19.24 5.36
C ILE A 272 -10.83 -18.19 4.96
N PHE A 273 -10.61 -17.47 3.86
CA PHE A 273 -11.54 -16.44 3.39
C PHE A 273 -12.91 -17.01 3.01
N THR A 274 -12.96 -18.24 2.49
CA THR A 274 -14.24 -18.91 2.20
C THR A 274 -15.01 -19.21 3.48
N ILE A 275 -14.33 -19.70 4.53
CA ILE A 275 -14.95 -19.94 5.83
C ILE A 275 -15.48 -18.62 6.40
N ILE A 276 -14.65 -17.58 6.45
CA ILE A 276 -15.04 -16.26 6.96
C ILE A 276 -16.24 -15.71 6.17
N LYS A 277 -16.19 -15.78 4.83
CA LYS A 277 -17.28 -15.30 3.96
C LYS A 277 -18.61 -16.01 4.22
N LYS A 278 -18.58 -17.31 4.52
CA LYS A 278 -19.77 -18.12 4.76
C LYS A 278 -20.29 -18.04 6.20
N THR A 279 -19.48 -17.61 7.17
CA THR A 279 -19.85 -17.57 8.59
C THR A 279 -20.16 -16.15 9.06
N ILE A 280 -19.15 -15.29 9.18
CA ILE A 280 -19.29 -13.92 9.69
C ILE A 280 -19.43 -12.88 8.56
N GLY A 281 -19.16 -13.27 7.31
CA GLY A 281 -19.14 -12.40 6.15
C GLY A 281 -17.85 -11.58 6.04
N LEU A 282 -17.33 -11.39 4.81
CA LEU A 282 -16.13 -10.59 4.58
C LEU A 282 -16.43 -9.11 4.40
N ARG A 283 -17.49 -8.78 3.66
CA ARG A 283 -17.84 -7.41 3.25
C ARG A 283 -18.92 -6.84 4.16
N VAL A 284 -18.84 -5.55 4.42
CA VAL A 284 -19.90 -4.75 5.03
C VAL A 284 -21.10 -4.63 4.10
N THR A 285 -22.22 -4.12 4.59
CA THR A 285 -23.39 -3.81 3.75
C THR A 285 -23.11 -2.59 2.86
N GLU A 286 -23.84 -2.47 1.77
CA GLU A 286 -23.72 -1.33 0.84
C GLU A 286 -23.94 0.01 1.57
N LYS A 287 -24.89 0.07 2.48
CA LYS A 287 -25.14 1.26 3.29
C LYS A 287 -23.93 1.63 4.15
N GLU A 288 -23.33 0.67 4.86
CA GLU A 288 -22.17 0.91 5.70
C GLU A 288 -20.95 1.37 4.86
N GLU A 289 -20.79 0.82 3.64
CA GLU A 289 -19.72 1.23 2.73
C GLU A 289 -19.91 2.67 2.23
N ILE A 290 -21.15 3.09 1.94
CA ILE A 290 -21.49 4.46 1.50
C ILE A 290 -21.37 5.46 2.66
N ASP A 291 -21.87 5.11 3.84
CA ASP A 291 -21.80 5.96 5.03
C ASP A 291 -20.38 6.13 5.56
N GLY A 292 -19.50 5.16 5.27
CA GLY A 292 -18.15 5.06 5.82
C GLY A 292 -18.06 4.21 7.08
N LEU A 293 -16.96 3.43 7.19
CA LEU A 293 -16.78 2.42 8.23
C LEU A 293 -16.49 3.02 9.62
N ASP A 294 -16.02 4.27 9.71
CA ASP A 294 -15.68 4.92 10.98
C ASP A 294 -16.86 4.95 11.94
N ILE A 295 -18.06 5.26 11.45
CA ILE A 295 -19.28 5.31 12.27
C ILE A 295 -19.72 3.90 12.66
N HIS A 296 -19.78 2.99 11.69
CA HIS A 296 -20.39 1.67 11.89
C HIS A 296 -19.50 0.69 12.62
N GLU A 297 -18.20 0.71 12.37
CA GLU A 297 -17.24 -0.22 12.97
C GLU A 297 -16.58 0.33 14.23
N HIS A 298 -16.47 1.66 14.37
CA HIS A 298 -15.71 2.28 15.48
C HIS A 298 -16.50 3.32 16.29
N GLY A 299 -17.73 3.66 15.89
CA GLY A 299 -18.55 4.67 16.57
C GLY A 299 -17.99 6.10 16.46
N LEU A 300 -17.10 6.35 15.51
CA LEU A 300 -16.49 7.66 15.27
C LEU A 300 -17.34 8.49 14.33
N THR A 301 -17.68 9.71 14.72
CA THR A 301 -18.51 10.63 13.92
C THR A 301 -17.78 11.25 12.71
N SER A 302 -16.72 10.69 12.29
CA SER A 302 -15.79 11.01 11.19
C SER A 302 -14.43 11.44 11.72
N ALA A 303 -13.43 10.60 11.48
CA ALA A 303 -12.02 10.95 11.71
C ALA A 303 -11.53 12.01 10.71
N TYR A 304 -12.30 12.27 9.65
CA TYR A 304 -11.93 13.10 8.49
C TYR A 304 -12.95 14.18 8.17
N SER A 305 -13.72 14.66 9.17
CA SER A 305 -14.61 15.79 8.98
C SER A 305 -13.80 17.03 8.56
N GLY A 306 -14.04 17.51 7.35
CA GLY A 306 -13.28 18.61 6.72
C GLY A 306 -12.47 18.20 5.50
N PHE A 307 -12.31 16.91 5.22
CA PHE A 307 -11.82 16.41 3.93
C PHE A 307 -13.01 15.99 3.08
N SER A 308 -13.60 16.93 2.35
CA SER A 308 -14.57 16.58 1.31
C SER A 308 -13.81 16.26 0.03
N ILE A 309 -14.12 15.13 -0.58
CA ILE A 309 -13.73 14.86 -1.96
C ILE A 309 -14.55 15.81 -2.81
N SER A 310 -13.93 16.88 -3.27
CA SER A 310 -14.58 17.86 -4.16
C SER A 310 -14.53 17.43 -5.63
N ASP A 311 -14.71 16.13 -5.90
CA ASP A 311 -14.87 15.66 -7.28
C ASP A 311 -16.38 15.63 -7.60
N PRO A 312 -16.86 16.51 -8.52
CA PRO A 312 -18.26 16.55 -8.91
C PRO A 312 -18.78 15.21 -9.45
N THR A 313 -17.91 14.38 -10.01
CA THR A 313 -18.26 13.04 -10.53
C THR A 313 -18.76 12.10 -9.42
N TYR A 314 -18.31 12.26 -8.19
CA TYR A 314 -18.77 11.49 -7.04
C TYR A 314 -20.13 11.96 -6.52
N ALA A 315 -20.38 13.25 -6.56
CA ALA A 315 -21.69 13.81 -6.19
C ALA A 315 -22.80 13.35 -7.14
N GLU A 316 -22.50 13.27 -8.44
CA GLU A 316 -23.45 12.78 -9.45
C GLU A 316 -23.74 11.26 -9.32
N MET A 317 -22.79 10.46 -8.83
CA MET A 317 -22.99 9.01 -8.66
C MET A 317 -23.90 8.66 -7.48
N SER A 318 -23.83 9.41 -6.39
CA SER A 318 -24.65 9.16 -5.19
C SER A 318 -26.13 9.60 -5.37
N VAL A 319 -26.40 10.45 -6.34
CA VAL A 319 -27.75 11.03 -6.57
C VAL A 319 -28.51 10.25 -7.64
N ASN A 320 -27.84 9.60 -8.60
CA ASN A 320 -28.51 9.01 -9.77
C ASN A 320 -29.08 7.59 -9.58
N GLU A 321 -28.93 6.95 -8.42
CA GLU A 321 -29.44 5.57 -8.26
C GLU A 321 -30.70 5.44 -7.38
N ASN A 322 -31.13 6.45 -6.60
CA ASN A 322 -32.22 6.24 -5.64
C ASN A 322 -33.23 7.39 -5.44
N THR A 323 -33.20 8.47 -6.20
CA THR A 323 -34.23 9.50 -6.07
C THR A 323 -34.59 10.13 -7.41
N ASP A 324 -35.87 10.06 -7.77
CA ASP A 324 -36.57 10.86 -8.81
C ASP A 324 -36.66 12.34 -8.35
N LEU A 325 -35.55 12.92 -7.89
CA LEU A 325 -35.47 14.35 -7.56
C LEU A 325 -34.99 15.09 -8.80
N GLY A 326 -35.81 16.06 -9.26
CA GLY A 326 -35.47 16.91 -10.39
C GLY A 326 -34.17 17.71 -10.16
N GLU A 327 -33.51 18.10 -11.23
CA GLU A 327 -32.22 18.86 -11.18
C GLU A 327 -32.34 20.13 -10.33
N ASP A 328 -33.50 20.77 -10.24
CA ASP A 328 -33.79 21.97 -9.47
C ASP A 328 -33.76 21.74 -7.95
N ASP A 329 -34.14 20.55 -7.47
CA ASP A 329 -34.17 20.21 -6.04
C ASP A 329 -32.77 19.96 -5.48
N ILE A 330 -31.82 19.47 -6.31
CA ILE A 330 -30.46 19.20 -5.93
C ILE A 330 -29.65 20.49 -5.73
N THR A 331 -29.85 21.46 -6.61
CA THR A 331 -29.20 22.78 -6.53
C THR A 331 -29.69 23.55 -5.31
N MET A 332 -30.97 23.52 -5.02
CA MET A 332 -31.58 24.16 -3.85
C MET A 332 -31.14 23.51 -2.53
N ALA A 333 -31.01 22.19 -2.47
CA ALA A 333 -30.56 21.46 -1.28
C ALA A 333 -29.09 21.72 -0.97
N SER A 334 -28.22 21.85 -1.98
CA SER A 334 -26.80 22.17 -1.81
C SER A 334 -26.60 23.64 -1.39
N GLU A 335 -27.30 24.56 -1.99
CA GLU A 335 -27.28 25.98 -1.60
C GLU A 335 -27.82 26.22 -0.19
N ALA A 336 -28.92 25.52 0.19
CA ALA A 336 -29.47 25.61 1.54
C ALA A 336 -28.46 25.09 2.61
N LYS A 337 -27.76 24.02 2.34
CA LYS A 337 -26.70 23.49 3.24
C LYS A 337 -25.50 24.43 3.35
N ILE A 338 -25.06 25.01 2.23
CA ILE A 338 -23.97 25.99 2.20
C ILE A 338 -24.39 27.25 2.96
N ASN A 339 -25.59 27.76 2.73
CA ASN A 339 -26.09 28.94 3.42
C ASN A 339 -26.31 28.70 4.93
N ALA A 340 -26.74 27.51 5.33
CA ALA A 340 -26.86 27.12 6.74
C ALA A 340 -25.46 27.06 7.42
N ALA A 341 -24.47 26.47 6.76
CA ALA A 341 -23.10 26.42 7.26
C ALA A 341 -22.47 27.82 7.37
N VAL A 342 -22.69 28.68 6.38
CA VAL A 342 -22.22 30.08 6.40
C VAL A 342 -22.91 30.89 7.49
N LYS A 343 -24.18 30.59 7.79
CA LYS A 343 -24.94 31.26 8.86
C LYS A 343 -24.42 30.86 10.23
N VAL A 344 -24.14 29.58 10.47
CA VAL A 344 -23.54 29.10 11.73
C VAL A 344 -22.18 29.76 12.00
N VAL A 345 -21.33 29.88 10.98
CA VAL A 345 -20.01 30.54 11.12
C VAL A 345 -20.13 32.06 11.40
N LYS A 346 -21.23 32.70 10.99
CA LYS A 346 -21.47 34.14 11.21
C LYS A 346 -22.16 34.47 12.54
N GLU A 347 -22.87 33.52 13.15
CA GLU A 347 -23.66 33.75 14.36
C GLU A 347 -22.96 33.38 15.68
N GLU A 348 -21.82 32.68 15.66
CA GLU A 348 -20.99 32.52 16.86
C GLU A 348 -19.82 33.53 16.86
N PRO A 349 -19.86 34.57 17.68
CA PRO A 349 -18.68 35.38 17.89
C PRO A 349 -17.63 34.55 18.60
N LEU A 350 -16.44 34.43 18.00
CA LEU A 350 -15.28 33.82 18.64
C LEU A 350 -15.02 34.50 20.00
N PRO A 351 -14.76 33.72 21.07
CA PRO A 351 -14.45 34.27 22.37
C PRO A 351 -13.29 35.26 22.24
N ALA A 352 -13.42 36.41 22.85
CA ALA A 352 -12.47 37.54 22.76
C ALA A 352 -11.08 37.26 23.40
N GLU A 353 -10.84 36.06 23.89
CA GLU A 353 -9.60 35.66 24.59
C GLU A 353 -8.72 34.67 23.82
N LEU A 354 -8.91 34.50 22.53
CA LEU A 354 -7.95 33.76 21.71
C LEU A 354 -6.78 34.66 21.38
N ASP A 355 -5.80 34.63 22.27
CA ASP A 355 -4.54 35.38 22.29
C ASP A 355 -3.84 35.38 20.90
N SER A 356 -3.15 36.49 20.63
CA SER A 356 -2.38 36.83 19.42
C SER A 356 -1.42 35.70 18.93
N GLY A 357 -1.07 34.75 19.78
CA GLY A 357 -0.27 33.59 19.46
C GLY A 357 -0.99 32.56 18.57
N MET A 358 -2.27 32.28 18.84
CA MET A 358 -3.06 31.32 18.07
C MET A 358 -3.48 31.89 16.71
N HIS A 359 -3.67 33.21 16.62
CA HIS A 359 -3.88 33.90 15.33
C HIS A 359 -2.69 33.76 14.38
N LYS A 360 -1.45 33.77 14.90
CA LYS A 360 -0.24 33.56 14.11
C LYS A 360 -0.14 32.09 13.61
N VAL A 361 -0.48 31.11 14.43
CA VAL A 361 -0.47 29.72 14.07
C VAL A 361 -1.56 29.42 13.01
N VAL A 362 -2.78 29.94 13.18
CA VAL A 362 -3.87 29.82 12.21
C VAL A 362 -3.52 30.55 10.90
N MET A 363 -2.91 31.72 10.94
CA MET A 363 -2.44 32.42 9.73
C MET A 363 -1.30 31.69 9.04
N ILE A 364 -0.38 31.06 9.76
CA ILE A 364 0.68 30.23 9.18
C ILE A 364 0.08 28.99 8.53
N CYS A 365 -0.87 28.31 9.17
CA CYS A 365 -1.58 27.17 8.57
C CYS A 365 -2.38 27.58 7.33
N LEU A 366 -3.07 28.73 7.35
CA LEU A 366 -3.82 29.25 6.21
C LEU A 366 -2.91 29.71 5.06
N LEU A 367 -1.73 30.25 5.34
CA LEU A 367 -0.73 30.63 4.32
C LEU A 367 -0.13 29.40 3.63
N TYR A 368 0.02 28.28 4.37
CA TYR A 368 0.52 27.01 3.80
C TYR A 368 -0.55 26.21 3.03
N THR A 369 -1.82 26.44 3.31
CA THR A 369 -2.96 25.75 2.65
C THR A 369 -3.65 26.59 1.58
N SER A 370 -3.27 27.89 1.44
CA SER A 370 -3.78 28.71 0.34
C SER A 370 -3.08 28.36 -0.97
N PRO A 371 -3.83 28.20 -2.08
CA PRO A 371 -3.20 28.05 -3.39
C PRO A 371 -2.28 29.25 -3.68
N SER A 372 -1.11 28.96 -4.24
CA SER A 372 -0.12 29.96 -4.63
C SER A 372 -0.78 31.02 -5.56
N PRO A 373 -0.36 32.30 -5.52
CA PRO A 373 -0.84 33.31 -6.46
C PRO A 373 -0.69 32.93 -7.94
N ARG A 374 0.17 31.97 -8.26
CA ARG A 374 0.33 31.42 -9.60
C ARG A 374 -0.82 30.54 -10.05
N ASP A 375 -1.58 29.97 -9.12
CA ASP A 375 -2.72 29.10 -9.45
C ASP A 375 -3.99 29.88 -9.80
N ARG A 376 -3.99 31.20 -9.57
CA ARG A 376 -5.11 32.11 -9.90
C ARG A 376 -5.07 32.69 -11.31
N SER A 377 -4.02 32.41 -12.10
CA SER A 377 -3.85 32.99 -13.44
C SER A 377 -4.25 32.04 -14.58
N LEU A 378 -4.91 30.91 -14.27
CA LEU A 378 -5.35 29.90 -15.24
C LEU A 378 -6.86 29.58 -15.12
N SER A 379 -7.66 30.58 -14.72
CA SER A 379 -9.12 30.51 -14.83
C SER A 379 -9.62 31.52 -15.85
#